data_244a683bbf4a69686eb1a5b3050389c3
#
_entry.id   244a683bbf4a69686eb1a5b3050389c3
#
_cell.length_a   1.000
_cell.length_b   1.000
_cell.length_c   1.000
_cell.angle_alpha   90.00
_cell.angle_beta   90.00
_cell.angle_gamma   90.00
#
_symmetry.space_group_name_H-M   'P 1'
#
loop_
_entity.id
_entity.type
_entity.pdbx_description
1 polymer ?
#
loop_
_entity_poly.entity_id
_entity_poly.type
_entity_poly.pdbx_seq_one_letter_code
_entity_poly.pdbx_strand_id
1 'polypeptide(L)'
;MTLEQYIESVNAKYKLGNATEHTFRGLLEQLIESIVPEIRATNEPKRIKCGAPDYILTKKEIEIGYVEAKDIGDKDLAGIKKTGNKEQFDRYKSALPNIIFTDYLDFHLYIEGVFITKVAIAEIQNGTIVSLPNNFA
;
A
#
# COMPACT_ATOMS: atom_id res chain seq x y z
N MET A 1 8.60 5.24 13.58
CA MET A 1 7.17 5.60 13.35
C MET A 1 6.28 4.48 13.81
N THR A 2 5.29 4.77 14.62
CA THR A 2 4.27 3.80 15.04
C THR A 2 3.08 3.84 14.08
N LEU A 3 2.20 2.82 14.13
CA LEU A 3 0.98 2.81 13.34
C LEU A 3 0.10 4.03 13.64
N GLU A 4 -0.03 4.40 14.92
CA GLU A 4 -0.80 5.60 15.30
C GLU A 4 -0.19 6.87 14.70
N GLN A 5 1.11 7.03 14.76
CA GLN A 5 1.80 8.19 14.18
C GLN A 5 1.61 8.26 12.67
N TYR A 6 1.67 7.12 12.00
CA TYR A 6 1.42 7.02 10.57
C TYR A 6 -0.01 7.49 10.24
N ILE A 7 -1.01 6.96 10.95
CA ILE A 7 -2.42 7.29 10.72
C ILE A 7 -2.68 8.77 10.98
N GLU A 8 -2.12 9.33 12.05
CA GLU A 8 -2.23 10.76 12.34
C GLU A 8 -1.64 11.61 11.21
N SER A 9 -0.48 11.22 10.70
CA SER A 9 0.19 11.95 9.61
C SER A 9 -0.61 11.88 8.31
N VAL A 10 -1.14 10.70 7.98
CA VAL A 10 -1.98 10.51 6.79
C VAL A 10 -3.25 11.36 6.92
N ASN A 11 -3.91 11.33 8.08
CA ASN A 11 -5.12 12.10 8.33
C ASN A 11 -4.89 13.61 8.20
N ALA A 12 -3.78 14.11 8.76
CA ALA A 12 -3.43 15.52 8.68
C ALA A 12 -3.32 15.99 7.22
N LYS A 13 -2.65 15.20 6.38
CA LYS A 13 -2.49 15.51 4.95
C LYS A 13 -3.82 15.35 4.19
N TYR A 14 -4.59 14.33 4.53
CA TYR A 14 -5.87 14.07 3.90
C TYR A 14 -6.86 15.22 4.12
N LYS A 15 -6.91 15.75 5.34
CA LYS A 15 -7.81 16.85 5.71
C LYS A 15 -7.48 18.17 5.02
N LEU A 16 -6.23 18.38 4.62
CA LEU A 16 -5.85 19.59 3.87
C LEU A 16 -6.53 19.68 2.52
N GLY A 17 -6.99 18.55 1.95
CA GLY A 17 -7.72 18.53 0.69
C GLY A 17 -6.89 18.79 -0.55
N ASN A 18 -5.58 18.96 -0.41
CA ASN A 18 -4.68 19.22 -1.54
C ASN A 18 -3.68 18.07 -1.75
N ALA A 19 -3.94 16.91 -1.15
CA ALA A 19 -3.10 15.75 -1.28
C ALA A 19 -3.16 15.16 -2.69
N THR A 20 -2.01 14.73 -3.19
CA THR A 20 -1.89 14.05 -4.48
C THR A 20 -1.45 12.61 -4.24
N GLU A 21 -1.38 11.82 -5.31
CA GLU A 21 -0.87 10.45 -5.28
C GLU A 21 0.48 10.34 -4.57
N HIS A 22 1.36 11.33 -4.74
CA HIS A 22 2.70 11.30 -4.16
C HIS A 22 2.76 11.72 -2.70
N THR A 23 1.72 12.36 -2.18
CA THR A 23 1.72 12.94 -0.84
C THR A 23 1.94 11.91 0.25
N PHE A 24 1.37 10.73 0.09
CA PHE A 24 1.37 9.67 1.11
C PHE A 24 2.51 8.65 0.94
N ARG A 25 3.19 8.65 -0.19
CA ARG A 25 4.20 7.63 -0.52
C ARG A 25 5.36 7.58 0.45
N GLY A 26 5.88 8.72 0.84
CA GLY A 26 6.98 8.79 1.81
C GLY A 26 6.59 8.30 3.19
N LEU A 27 5.35 8.56 3.60
CA LEU A 27 4.83 8.08 4.89
C LEU A 27 4.74 6.56 4.93
N LEU A 28 4.24 5.94 3.85
CA LEU A 28 4.16 4.48 3.78
C LEU A 28 5.54 3.84 3.77
N GLU A 29 6.50 4.42 3.05
CA GLU A 29 7.88 3.99 3.05
C GLU A 29 8.45 3.97 4.48
N GLN A 30 8.27 5.05 5.22
CA GLN A 30 8.72 5.15 6.61
C GLN A 30 8.05 4.11 7.50
N LEU A 31 6.75 3.89 7.31
CA LEU A 31 6.02 2.91 8.11
C LEU A 31 6.58 1.50 7.88
N ILE A 32 6.73 1.09 6.63
CA ILE A 32 7.24 -0.24 6.27
C ILE A 32 8.62 -0.46 6.89
N GLU A 33 9.51 0.51 6.74
CA GLU A 33 10.87 0.41 7.28
C GLU A 33 10.91 0.46 8.80
N SER A 34 9.91 1.07 9.44
CA SER A 34 9.79 1.11 10.90
C SER A 34 9.29 -0.22 11.48
N ILE A 35 8.34 -0.86 10.77
CA ILE A 35 7.78 -2.16 11.21
C ILE A 35 8.80 -3.27 11.05
N VAL A 36 9.54 -3.28 9.94
CA VAL A 36 10.56 -4.29 9.66
C VAL A 36 11.87 -3.57 9.30
N PRO A 37 12.72 -3.26 10.30
CA PRO A 37 13.93 -2.44 10.08
C PRO A 37 14.93 -3.02 9.09
N GLU A 38 14.88 -4.31 8.82
CA GLU A 38 15.76 -4.98 7.86
C GLU A 38 15.34 -4.76 6.41
N ILE A 39 14.11 -4.28 6.17
CA ILE A 39 13.56 -4.06 4.84
C ILE A 39 13.76 -2.61 4.43
N ARG A 40 14.05 -2.42 3.14
CA ARG A 40 14.05 -1.10 2.49
C ARG A 40 12.94 -1.07 1.45
N ALA A 41 12.18 0.02 1.45
CA ALA A 41 11.11 0.28 0.50
C ALA A 41 11.58 1.33 -0.49
N THR A 42 11.82 0.94 -1.73
CA THR A 42 12.20 1.88 -2.79
C THR A 42 10.94 2.38 -3.49
N ASN A 43 10.68 3.66 -3.34
CA ASN A 43 9.56 4.35 -3.96
C ASN A 43 9.94 4.69 -5.42
N GLU A 44 9.00 4.51 -6.34
CA GLU A 44 9.19 4.76 -7.77
C GLU A 44 10.41 4.02 -8.36
N PRO A 45 10.45 2.68 -8.23
CA PRO A 45 11.56 1.91 -8.75
C PRO A 45 11.59 1.90 -10.29
N LYS A 46 12.66 1.38 -10.86
CA LYS A 46 12.75 1.19 -12.30
C LYS A 46 11.64 0.28 -12.82
N ARG A 47 11.16 0.58 -14.03
CA ARG A 47 10.14 -0.24 -14.68
C ARG A 47 10.66 -1.64 -14.97
N ILE A 48 9.83 -2.66 -14.70
CA ILE A 48 10.09 -4.06 -15.02
C ILE A 48 9.05 -4.54 -16.05
N LYS A 49 9.12 -5.80 -16.48
CA LYS A 49 8.26 -6.32 -17.57
C LYS A 49 6.76 -6.12 -17.33
N CYS A 50 6.28 -6.32 -16.10
CA CYS A 50 4.86 -6.17 -15.78
C CYS A 50 4.43 -4.73 -15.53
N GLY A 51 5.37 -3.79 -15.59
CA GLY A 51 5.12 -2.38 -15.32
C GLY A 51 6.04 -1.85 -14.21
N ALA A 52 5.63 -0.78 -13.54
CA ALA A 52 6.38 -0.18 -12.45
C ALA A 52 5.51 -0.15 -11.20
N PRO A 53 5.58 -1.17 -10.33
CA PRO A 53 4.94 -1.10 -9.02
C PRO A 53 5.43 0.13 -8.26
N ASP A 54 4.60 0.67 -7.40
CA ASP A 54 4.96 1.90 -6.67
C ASP A 54 6.15 1.71 -5.74
N TYR A 55 6.33 0.51 -5.19
CA TYR A 55 7.47 0.20 -4.32
C TYR A 55 8.04 -1.18 -4.62
N ILE A 56 9.36 -1.29 -4.49
CA ILE A 56 10.06 -2.57 -4.40
C ILE A 56 10.58 -2.69 -2.97
N LEU A 57 10.31 -3.84 -2.34
CA LEU A 57 10.80 -4.15 -1.00
C LEU A 57 12.03 -5.04 -1.12
N THR A 58 13.12 -4.64 -0.47
CA THR A 58 14.38 -5.42 -0.49
C THR A 58 14.84 -5.70 0.93
N LYS A 59 15.51 -6.84 1.09
CA LYS A 59 16.19 -7.22 2.31
C LYS A 59 17.61 -7.66 1.93
N LYS A 60 18.63 -6.96 2.45
CA LYS A 60 20.03 -7.21 2.08
C LYS A 60 20.21 -7.21 0.56
N GLU A 61 19.62 -6.20 -0.10
CA GLU A 61 19.69 -5.98 -1.54
C GLU A 61 18.98 -7.05 -2.39
N ILE A 62 18.25 -7.98 -1.76
CA ILE A 62 17.45 -8.98 -2.47
C ILE A 62 15.99 -8.53 -2.48
N GLU A 63 15.38 -8.54 -3.66
CA GLU A 63 13.95 -8.22 -3.80
C GLU A 63 13.11 -9.31 -3.14
N ILE A 64 12.24 -8.92 -2.20
CA ILE A 64 11.38 -9.86 -1.48
C ILE A 64 9.89 -9.61 -1.73
N GLY A 65 9.52 -8.47 -2.26
CA GLY A 65 8.12 -8.15 -2.52
C GLY A 65 7.92 -6.79 -3.14
N TYR A 66 6.65 -6.47 -3.38
CA TYR A 66 6.25 -5.25 -4.08
C TYR A 66 5.02 -4.67 -3.43
N VAL A 67 4.82 -3.37 -3.61
CA VAL A 67 3.60 -2.68 -3.14
C VAL A 67 3.06 -1.81 -4.27
N GLU A 68 1.77 -1.91 -4.49
CA GLU A 68 1.04 -1.02 -5.40
C GLU A 68 0.02 -0.24 -4.59
N ALA A 69 0.14 1.08 -4.60
CA ALA A 69 -0.73 1.97 -3.84
C ALA A 69 -1.74 2.66 -4.76
N LYS A 70 -2.95 2.81 -4.26
CA LYS A 70 -4.03 3.54 -4.92
C LYS A 70 -4.49 4.69 -4.02
N ASP A 71 -5.32 5.55 -4.56
CA ASP A 71 -5.86 6.69 -3.81
C ASP A 71 -6.62 6.22 -2.57
N ILE A 72 -6.54 7.00 -1.51
CA ILE A 72 -7.28 6.71 -0.28
C ILE A 72 -8.77 6.61 -0.60
N GLY A 73 -9.38 5.51 -0.16
CA GLY A 73 -10.80 5.26 -0.40
C GLY A 73 -11.09 4.62 -1.76
N ASP A 74 -10.08 4.08 -2.45
CA ASP A 74 -10.29 3.36 -3.71
C ASP A 74 -11.33 2.25 -3.52
N LYS A 75 -12.36 2.25 -4.38
CA LYS A 75 -13.50 1.34 -4.26
C LYS A 75 -13.26 -0.03 -4.90
N ASP A 76 -12.13 -0.22 -5.55
CA ASP A 76 -11.80 -1.47 -6.23
C ASP A 76 -10.39 -1.94 -5.90
N LEU A 77 -10.01 -1.84 -4.64
CA LEU A 77 -8.68 -2.26 -4.19
C LEU A 77 -8.44 -3.76 -4.43
N ALA A 78 -9.50 -4.55 -4.45
CA ALA A 78 -9.41 -5.99 -4.77
C ALA A 78 -9.20 -6.27 -6.27
N GLY A 79 -9.42 -5.26 -7.13
CA GLY A 79 -9.23 -5.40 -8.57
C GLY A 79 -10.24 -6.34 -9.24
N ILE A 80 -11.46 -6.44 -8.71
CA ILE A 80 -12.49 -7.36 -9.23
C ILE A 80 -13.49 -6.68 -10.14
N LYS A 81 -13.64 -5.37 -10.05
CA LYS A 81 -14.53 -4.62 -10.93
C LYS A 81 -13.84 -4.40 -12.28
N LYS A 82 -14.62 -4.32 -13.35
CA LYS A 82 -14.08 -4.04 -14.69
C LYS A 82 -13.71 -2.56 -14.82
N THR A 83 -12.67 -2.16 -14.11
CA THR A 83 -12.11 -0.82 -14.11
C THR A 83 -10.65 -0.90 -14.53
N GLY A 84 -9.97 0.23 -14.66
CA GLY A 84 -8.53 0.27 -14.95
C GLY A 84 -7.68 -0.48 -13.94
N ASN A 85 -8.13 -0.59 -12.69
CA ASN A 85 -7.40 -1.31 -11.64
C ASN A 85 -7.33 -2.82 -11.94
N LYS A 86 -8.42 -3.41 -12.46
CA LYS A 86 -8.47 -4.86 -12.66
C LYS A 86 -7.37 -5.35 -13.59
N GLU A 87 -7.18 -4.71 -14.72
CA GLU A 87 -6.16 -5.12 -15.69
C GLU A 87 -4.75 -5.02 -15.10
N GLN A 88 -4.44 -3.92 -14.44
CA GLN A 88 -3.15 -3.70 -13.81
C GLN A 88 -2.91 -4.71 -12.68
N PHE A 89 -3.91 -4.93 -11.83
CA PHE A 89 -3.80 -5.86 -10.71
C PHE A 89 -3.62 -7.31 -11.19
N ASP A 90 -4.38 -7.72 -12.21
CA ASP A 90 -4.25 -9.07 -12.79
C ASP A 90 -2.84 -9.27 -13.36
N ARG A 91 -2.30 -8.26 -14.04
CA ARG A 91 -0.94 -8.30 -14.59
C ARG A 91 0.11 -8.45 -13.50
N TYR A 92 -0.01 -7.67 -12.40
CA TYR A 92 0.91 -7.76 -11.28
C TYR A 92 0.81 -9.08 -10.54
N LYS A 93 -0.41 -9.56 -10.29
CA LYS A 93 -0.63 -10.86 -9.63
C LYS A 93 0.00 -12.01 -10.42
N SER A 94 -0.06 -11.95 -11.75
CA SER A 94 0.51 -12.99 -12.61
C SER A 94 2.03 -12.97 -12.64
N ALA A 95 2.64 -11.78 -12.50
CA ALA A 95 4.07 -11.59 -12.74
C ALA A 95 4.90 -11.54 -11.45
N LEU A 96 4.30 -11.13 -10.33
CA LEU A 96 5.03 -10.86 -9.10
C LEU A 96 4.71 -11.90 -8.03
N PRO A 97 5.72 -12.50 -7.38
CA PRO A 97 5.49 -13.56 -6.39
C PRO A 97 4.82 -13.07 -5.12
N ASN A 98 5.16 -11.86 -4.66
CA ASN A 98 4.60 -11.28 -3.44
C ASN A 98 4.22 -9.83 -3.72
N ILE A 99 2.94 -9.48 -3.57
CA ILE A 99 2.52 -8.10 -3.75
C ILE A 99 1.44 -7.72 -2.75
N ILE A 100 1.54 -6.48 -2.25
CA ILE A 100 0.53 -5.85 -1.41
C ILE A 100 -0.14 -4.75 -2.23
N PHE A 101 -1.46 -4.79 -2.32
CA PHE A 101 -2.26 -3.68 -2.83
C PHE A 101 -2.80 -2.89 -1.65
N THR A 102 -2.70 -1.57 -1.71
CA THR A 102 -3.12 -0.72 -0.59
C THR A 102 -3.67 0.62 -1.07
N ASP A 103 -4.55 1.19 -0.27
CA ASP A 103 -4.96 2.60 -0.37
C ASP A 103 -4.41 3.41 0.81
N TYR A 104 -3.30 2.95 1.41
CA TYR A 104 -2.65 3.52 2.61
C TYR A 104 -3.37 3.21 3.93
N LEU A 105 -4.61 2.72 3.91
CA LEU A 105 -5.42 2.39 5.10
C LEU A 105 -5.75 0.90 5.17
N ASP A 106 -5.98 0.28 4.04
CA ASP A 106 -6.32 -1.13 3.87
C ASP A 106 -5.21 -1.80 3.06
N PHE A 107 -4.82 -3.00 3.44
CA PHE A 107 -3.70 -3.72 2.85
C PHE A 107 -4.13 -5.14 2.47
N HIS A 108 -3.94 -5.50 1.20
CA HIS A 108 -4.30 -6.81 0.66
C HIS A 108 -3.06 -7.53 0.17
N LEU A 109 -2.74 -8.69 0.73
CA LEU A 109 -1.56 -9.48 0.36
C LEU A 109 -1.94 -10.61 -0.59
N TYR A 110 -1.18 -10.70 -1.68
CA TYR A 110 -1.24 -11.81 -2.64
C TYR A 110 0.12 -12.48 -2.75
N ILE A 111 0.14 -13.82 -2.78
CA ILE A 111 1.34 -14.62 -3.00
C ILE A 111 1.07 -15.54 -4.17
N GLU A 112 1.95 -15.51 -5.19
CA GLU A 112 1.80 -16.30 -6.41
C GLU A 112 0.42 -16.13 -7.06
N GLY A 113 -0.12 -14.90 -7.02
CA GLY A 113 -1.42 -14.57 -7.57
C GLY A 113 -2.62 -14.96 -6.72
N VAL A 114 -2.39 -15.58 -5.56
CA VAL A 114 -3.46 -16.05 -4.66
C VAL A 114 -3.65 -15.07 -3.51
N PHE A 115 -4.89 -14.67 -3.27
CA PHE A 115 -5.22 -13.83 -2.12
C PHE A 115 -4.92 -14.56 -0.81
N ILE A 116 -4.14 -13.93 0.07
CA ILE A 116 -3.74 -14.53 1.35
C ILE A 116 -4.51 -13.90 2.50
N THR A 117 -4.46 -12.58 2.65
CA THR A 117 -5.11 -11.88 3.75
C THR A 117 -5.26 -10.40 3.45
N LYS A 118 -6.10 -9.75 4.24
CA LYS A 118 -6.21 -8.28 4.22
C LYS A 118 -6.32 -7.77 5.65
N VAL A 119 -5.84 -6.55 5.87
CA VAL A 119 -5.99 -5.84 7.14
C VAL A 119 -6.22 -4.36 6.88
N ALA A 120 -7.23 -3.78 7.52
CA ALA A 120 -7.45 -2.34 7.52
C ALA A 120 -6.96 -1.78 8.86
N ILE A 121 -6.05 -0.82 8.82
CA ILE A 121 -5.52 -0.19 10.05
C ILE A 121 -6.28 1.09 10.40
N ALA A 122 -7.03 1.62 9.46
CA ALA A 122 -7.83 2.82 9.61
C ALA A 122 -8.97 2.82 8.59
N GLU A 123 -9.95 3.67 8.80
CA GLU A 123 -11.06 3.86 7.86
C GLU A 123 -11.50 5.32 7.82
N ILE A 124 -12.21 5.71 6.78
CA ILE A 124 -12.75 7.06 6.64
C ILE A 124 -14.13 7.10 7.31
N GLN A 125 -14.28 8.01 8.27
CA GLN A 125 -15.58 8.29 8.94
C GLN A 125 -15.82 9.80 8.87
N ASN A 126 -16.87 10.21 8.15
CA ASN A 126 -17.25 11.63 8.03
C ASN A 126 -16.08 12.53 7.61
N GLY A 127 -15.31 12.09 6.60
CA GLY A 127 -14.18 12.87 6.08
C GLY A 127 -12.94 12.87 6.96
N THR A 128 -12.92 12.05 8.01
CA THR A 128 -11.78 11.91 8.92
C THR A 128 -11.29 10.47 8.88
N ILE A 129 -9.97 10.30 8.88
CA ILE A 129 -9.36 8.97 8.95
C ILE A 129 -9.24 8.58 10.42
N VAL A 130 -9.89 7.48 10.79
CA VAL A 130 -9.99 6.98 12.15
C VAL A 130 -9.26 5.65 12.25
N SER A 131 -8.40 5.51 13.26
CA SER A 131 -7.63 4.26 13.48
C SER A 131 -8.55 3.10 13.91
N LEU A 132 -8.13 1.89 13.56
CA LEU A 132 -8.77 0.64 13.95
C LEU A 132 -7.78 -0.18 14.80
N PRO A 133 -7.54 0.23 16.08
CA PRO A 133 -6.46 -0.34 16.89
C PRO A 133 -6.61 -1.85 17.15
N ASN A 134 -7.82 -2.38 17.13
CA ASN A 134 -8.04 -3.82 17.30
C ASN A 134 -7.41 -4.66 16.20
N ASN A 135 -7.09 -4.05 15.06
CA ASN A 135 -6.47 -4.72 13.91
C ASN A 135 -4.95 -4.64 13.91
N PHE A 136 -4.34 -4.00 14.92
CA PHE A 136 -2.89 -3.80 14.98
C PHE A 136 -2.14 -5.02 15.51
N ALA A 137 -2.81 -5.95 16.12
CA ALA A 137 -2.21 -7.14 16.72
C ALA A 137 -1.80 -8.20 15.71
#